data_714fcc0ac64b3ba388a688e9636ed2eb
#
_entry.id   714fcc0ac64b3ba388a688e9636ed2eb
#
_cell.length_a   1.000
_cell.length_b   1.000
_cell.length_c   1.000
_cell.angle_alpha   90.00
_cell.angle_beta   90.00
_cell.angle_gamma   90.00
#
_symmetry.space_group_name_H-M   'P 1'
#
loop_
_entity.id
_entity.type
_entity.pdbx_description
1 polymer ?
#
loop_
_entity_poly.entity_id
_entity_poly.type
_entity_poly.pdbx_seq_one_letter_code
_entity_poly.pdbx_strand_id
1 'polypeptide(L)'
;EMQRSLVGSEMCIRDSYSINLENTLNQLSNDLNGGRISWGELTKKGSVAFAQQVSNISKDSFGNMEENFHEYSGLIYDGAFSEHMTKSEKKGLTGENIDEEAARNKVKEFIGEDKIEEIISNGKSENTDIIAYDFTVKLKEDKNNKAYISISEKGGHVVFMNYNRDVNAETITQEKADEFGKKFLKDKGFDNMKETYYLKESGIVTINYAYEQDGVTIYSDLIKLKVALDNGEVLGIETKGYLNSHEERNIQQAKISKEQAKENLNPKLQIESEALAIIPTKWRTERLCWEFKGKVDDTDFLVYINAETGKEEDILVIVNTPNGTLTH
;
A
#
# COMPACT_ATOMS: atom_id res chain seq x y z
N GLU A 1 -26.60 23.53 17.50
CA GLU A 1 -27.63 22.68 16.80
C GLU A 1 -27.15 22.20 15.44
N MET A 2 -26.31 22.92 14.70
CA MET A 2 -25.83 22.53 13.37
C MET A 2 -24.83 21.35 13.39
N GLN A 3 -24.05 21.16 14.44
CA GLN A 3 -23.10 20.01 14.56
C GLN A 3 -23.78 18.65 14.83
N ARG A 4 -24.99 18.64 15.42
CA ARG A 4 -25.75 17.39 15.64
C ARG A 4 -26.43 16.86 14.38
N SER A 5 -26.72 17.71 13.41
CA SER A 5 -27.36 17.34 12.14
C SER A 5 -26.40 16.63 11.17
N LEU A 6 -25.13 17.02 11.15
CA LEU A 6 -24.10 16.41 10.28
C LEU A 6 -23.72 14.99 10.73
N VAL A 7 -23.56 14.76 12.04
CA VAL A 7 -23.26 13.43 12.58
C VAL A 7 -24.40 12.43 12.36
N GLY A 8 -25.65 12.92 12.38
CA GLY A 8 -26.83 12.09 12.09
C GLY A 8 -26.93 11.66 10.63
N SER A 9 -26.53 12.50 9.68
CA SER A 9 -26.58 12.18 8.25
C SER A 9 -25.47 11.20 7.83
N GLU A 10 -24.26 11.35 8.37
CA GLU A 10 -23.15 10.42 8.11
C GLU A 10 -23.44 9.02 8.68
N MET A 11 -24.03 8.93 9.86
CA MET A 11 -24.43 7.66 10.46
C MET A 11 -25.53 6.97 9.65
N CYS A 12 -26.53 7.71 9.16
CA CYS A 12 -27.59 7.16 8.29
C CYS A 12 -27.07 6.67 6.93
N ILE A 13 -26.10 7.36 6.34
CA ILE A 13 -25.47 6.95 5.06
C ILE A 13 -24.66 5.66 5.28
N ARG A 14 -23.87 5.59 6.34
CA ARG A 14 -23.07 4.41 6.69
C ARG A 14 -23.95 3.18 6.98
N ASP A 15 -25.03 3.36 7.74
CA ASP A 15 -25.94 2.27 8.09
C ASP A 15 -26.75 1.78 6.88
N SER A 16 -27.21 2.67 6.00
CA SER A 16 -27.87 2.28 4.76
C SER A 16 -26.93 1.56 3.78
N TYR A 17 -25.64 1.93 3.76
CA TYR A 17 -24.61 1.27 2.94
C TYR A 17 -24.31 -0.14 3.47
N SER A 18 -24.22 -0.31 4.80
CA SER A 18 -24.01 -1.61 5.45
C SER A 18 -25.19 -2.56 5.20
N ILE A 19 -26.42 -2.09 5.30
CA ILE A 19 -27.63 -2.89 5.05
C ILE A 19 -27.73 -3.31 3.58
N ASN A 20 -27.40 -2.43 2.64
CA ASN A 20 -27.39 -2.76 1.22
C ASN A 20 -26.30 -3.76 0.85
N LEU A 21 -25.11 -3.63 1.45
CA LEU A 21 -24.02 -4.57 1.25
C LEU A 21 -24.35 -5.95 1.82
N GLU A 22 -24.92 -6.01 3.02
CA GLU A 22 -25.36 -7.26 3.66
C GLU A 22 -26.46 -7.98 2.83
N ASN A 23 -27.44 -7.24 2.33
CA ASN A 23 -28.48 -7.78 1.46
C ASN A 23 -27.89 -8.32 0.14
N THR A 24 -26.95 -7.62 -0.46
CA THR A 24 -26.28 -8.05 -1.69
C THR A 24 -25.44 -9.31 -1.46
N LEU A 25 -24.68 -9.38 -0.35
CA LEU A 25 -23.91 -10.55 0.02
C LEU A 25 -24.80 -11.78 0.32
N ASN A 26 -25.92 -11.59 1.00
CA ASN A 26 -26.89 -12.65 1.26
C ASN A 26 -27.53 -13.17 -0.02
N GLN A 27 -27.85 -12.28 -0.96
CA GLN A 27 -28.42 -12.66 -2.27
C GLN A 27 -27.39 -13.43 -3.11
N LEU A 28 -26.13 -12.99 -3.13
CA LEU A 28 -25.02 -13.68 -3.79
C LEU A 28 -24.75 -15.07 -3.17
N SER A 29 -24.78 -15.16 -1.84
CA SER A 29 -24.63 -16.43 -1.13
C SER A 29 -25.76 -17.41 -1.47
N ASN A 30 -27.00 -16.95 -1.55
CA ASN A 30 -28.16 -17.77 -1.93
C ASN A 30 -28.10 -18.22 -3.40
N ASP A 31 -27.59 -17.40 -4.29
CA ASP A 31 -27.45 -17.72 -5.71
C ASP A 31 -26.31 -18.71 -5.97
N LEU A 32 -25.23 -18.63 -5.21
CA LEU A 32 -24.12 -19.61 -5.21
C LEU A 32 -24.56 -20.97 -4.65
N ASN A 33 -25.22 -20.96 -3.48
CA ASN A 33 -25.68 -22.20 -2.84
C ASN A 33 -26.81 -22.85 -3.63
N GLY A 34 -27.61 -22.07 -4.37
CA GLY A 34 -28.67 -22.55 -5.27
C GLY A 34 -28.15 -23.02 -6.64
N GLY A 35 -26.84 -22.95 -6.93
CA GLY A 35 -26.25 -23.34 -8.22
C GLY A 35 -26.70 -22.45 -9.38
N ARG A 36 -27.23 -21.27 -9.11
CA ARG A 36 -27.73 -20.33 -10.14
C ARG A 36 -26.62 -19.49 -10.76
N ILE A 37 -25.47 -19.39 -10.09
CA ILE A 37 -24.30 -18.63 -10.55
C ILE A 37 -23.04 -19.46 -10.26
N SER A 38 -22.14 -19.57 -11.23
CA SER A 38 -20.81 -20.17 -11.01
C SER A 38 -19.82 -19.10 -10.52
N TRP A 39 -18.74 -19.52 -9.82
CA TRP A 39 -17.67 -18.62 -9.39
C TRP A 39 -17.07 -17.80 -10.54
N GLY A 40 -16.98 -18.37 -11.76
CA GLY A 40 -16.48 -17.67 -12.94
C GLY A 40 -17.44 -16.59 -13.48
N GLU A 41 -18.75 -16.74 -13.27
CA GLU A 41 -19.74 -15.71 -13.59
C GLU A 41 -19.85 -14.65 -12.50
N LEU A 42 -19.55 -15.02 -11.25
CA LEU A 42 -19.54 -14.09 -10.12
C LEU A 42 -18.41 -13.06 -10.27
N THR A 43 -17.22 -13.47 -10.67
CA THR A 43 -16.09 -12.56 -10.91
C THR A 43 -16.34 -11.62 -12.09
N LYS A 44 -17.06 -12.06 -13.13
CA LYS A 44 -17.47 -11.19 -14.25
C LYS A 44 -18.62 -10.26 -13.88
N LYS A 45 -19.62 -10.73 -13.14
CA LYS A 45 -20.77 -9.91 -12.71
C LYS A 45 -20.43 -8.97 -11.58
N GLY A 46 -19.51 -9.35 -10.68
CA GLY A 46 -19.04 -8.51 -9.58
C GLY A 46 -18.40 -7.22 -10.10
N SER A 47 -17.52 -7.31 -11.09
CA SER A 47 -16.88 -6.14 -11.70
C SER A 47 -17.87 -5.24 -12.46
N VAL A 48 -18.86 -5.82 -13.15
CA VAL A 48 -19.88 -5.06 -13.91
C VAL A 48 -20.95 -4.48 -12.97
N ALA A 49 -21.39 -5.20 -11.93
CA ALA A 49 -22.40 -4.70 -10.98
C ALA A 49 -21.82 -3.59 -10.09
N PHE A 50 -20.55 -3.66 -9.71
CA PHE A 50 -19.85 -2.59 -8.99
C PHE A 50 -19.73 -1.34 -9.86
N ALA A 51 -19.36 -1.49 -11.12
CA ALA A 51 -19.29 -0.39 -12.08
C ALA A 51 -20.67 0.23 -12.40
N GLN A 52 -21.74 -0.56 -12.47
CA GLN A 52 -23.09 -0.05 -12.71
C GLN A 52 -23.73 0.59 -11.46
N GLN A 53 -23.45 0.11 -10.26
CA GLN A 53 -23.95 0.72 -9.02
C GLN A 53 -23.27 2.07 -8.74
N VAL A 54 -21.99 2.21 -9.06
CA VAL A 54 -21.27 3.48 -9.00
C VAL A 54 -21.81 4.49 -10.02
N SER A 55 -22.21 4.05 -11.24
CA SER A 55 -22.77 4.93 -12.28
C SER A 55 -24.19 5.45 -12.00
N ASN A 56 -24.92 4.85 -11.06
CA ASN A 56 -26.29 5.24 -10.71
C ASN A 56 -26.38 6.18 -9.47
N ILE A 57 -25.27 6.44 -8.80
CA ILE A 57 -25.19 7.44 -7.73
C ILE A 57 -24.96 8.80 -8.38
N SER A 58 -26.06 9.52 -8.57
CA SER A 58 -26.27 10.90 -9.05
C SER A 58 -25.05 11.63 -9.68
N LYS A 59 -25.19 11.92 -10.95
CA LYS A 59 -24.23 12.60 -11.83
C LYS A 59 -23.77 14.01 -11.41
N ASP A 60 -24.35 14.62 -10.39
CA ASP A 60 -24.13 16.03 -10.09
C ASP A 60 -23.35 16.36 -8.81
N SER A 61 -23.11 15.37 -7.93
CA SER A 61 -22.35 15.60 -6.68
C SER A 61 -21.07 14.77 -6.55
N PHE A 62 -20.89 13.74 -7.36
CA PHE A 62 -19.78 12.80 -7.27
C PHE A 62 -18.86 12.74 -8.49
N GLY A 63 -19.14 13.48 -9.56
CA GLY A 63 -18.33 13.49 -10.77
C GLY A 63 -16.85 13.81 -10.52
N ASN A 64 -16.58 14.73 -9.60
CA ASN A 64 -15.20 15.05 -9.19
C ASN A 64 -14.60 14.03 -8.22
N MET A 65 -15.43 13.25 -7.51
CA MET A 65 -14.98 12.18 -6.62
C MET A 65 -14.69 10.89 -7.39
N GLU A 66 -15.44 10.62 -8.44
CA GLU A 66 -15.28 9.41 -9.28
C GLU A 66 -13.96 9.47 -10.09
N GLU A 67 -13.61 10.62 -10.64
CA GLU A 67 -12.29 10.83 -11.25
C GLU A 67 -11.16 10.64 -10.24
N ASN A 68 -11.29 11.18 -9.03
CA ASN A 68 -10.28 11.02 -7.98
C ASN A 68 -10.24 9.59 -7.42
N PHE A 69 -11.35 8.85 -7.34
CA PHE A 69 -11.38 7.49 -6.82
C PHE A 69 -10.74 6.47 -7.77
N HIS A 70 -10.91 6.65 -9.09
CA HIS A 70 -10.19 5.83 -10.08
C HIS A 70 -8.68 6.07 -10.07
N GLU A 71 -8.24 7.26 -9.67
CA GLU A 71 -6.83 7.63 -9.56
C GLU A 71 -6.13 6.95 -8.37
N TYR A 72 -6.83 6.72 -7.25
CA TYR A 72 -6.27 6.10 -6.04
C TYR A 72 -6.43 4.56 -5.99
N SER A 73 -7.24 3.96 -6.84
CA SER A 73 -7.54 2.52 -6.78
C SER A 73 -6.39 1.60 -7.20
N GLY A 74 -5.24 2.15 -7.51
CA GLY A 74 -4.15 1.41 -8.11
C GLY A 74 -3.06 0.86 -7.18
N LEU A 75 -3.03 1.23 -5.90
CA LEU A 75 -2.00 0.79 -4.95
C LEU A 75 -2.60 0.10 -3.71
N ILE A 76 -3.71 -0.61 -3.87
CA ILE A 76 -4.64 -1.02 -2.79
C ILE A 76 -4.21 -2.28 -2.02
N TYR A 77 -3.03 -2.84 -2.19
CA TYR A 77 -2.63 -3.89 -1.27
C TYR A 77 -1.86 -3.30 -0.09
N ASP A 78 -2.56 -3.09 0.99
CA ASP A 78 -1.99 -2.79 2.29
C ASP A 78 -1.71 -4.12 3.00
N GLY A 79 -0.45 -4.51 3.11
CA GLY A 79 -0.05 -5.68 3.89
C GLY A 79 -0.51 -5.56 5.36
N ALA A 80 -0.44 -6.65 6.09
CA ALA A 80 -1.01 -6.80 7.44
C ALA A 80 -0.65 -5.70 8.46
N PHE A 81 0.41 -4.93 8.23
CA PHE A 81 0.87 -3.88 9.15
C PHE A 81 0.50 -2.45 8.73
N SER A 82 -0.08 -2.23 7.55
CA SER A 82 -0.34 -0.88 7.03
C SER A 82 -1.47 -0.16 7.76
N GLU A 83 -2.49 -0.88 8.25
CA GLU A 83 -3.64 -0.29 8.94
C GLU A 83 -3.27 0.34 10.29
N HIS A 84 -2.18 -0.10 10.91
CA HIS A 84 -1.76 0.37 12.23
C HIS A 84 -1.06 1.74 12.20
N MET A 85 -0.74 2.27 11.03
CA MET A 85 0.15 3.42 10.85
C MET A 85 -0.55 4.78 10.62
N THR A 86 -1.88 4.81 10.47
CA THR A 86 -2.61 5.99 9.95
C THR A 86 -2.74 7.20 10.87
N LYS A 87 -2.18 7.23 12.08
CA LYS A 87 -2.25 8.40 13.01
C LYS A 87 -1.02 8.57 13.91
N SER A 88 0.17 8.19 13.49
CA SER A 88 1.42 8.41 14.23
C SER A 88 1.96 9.83 14.04
N GLU A 89 2.87 10.26 14.91
CA GLU A 89 3.73 11.40 14.63
C GLU A 89 4.45 11.15 13.30
N LYS A 90 4.42 12.13 12.40
CA LYS A 90 4.99 12.00 11.05
C LYS A 90 6.51 12.18 11.09
N LYS A 91 7.21 11.17 11.59
CA LYS A 91 8.64 11.21 11.91
C LYS A 91 9.50 11.36 10.66
N GLY A 92 9.15 10.69 9.57
CA GLY A 92 9.83 10.77 8.29
C GLY A 92 9.48 12.02 7.47
N LEU A 93 8.42 12.75 7.86
CA LEU A 93 7.99 13.98 7.21
C LEU A 93 8.80 15.16 7.74
N THR A 94 10.02 15.36 7.25
CA THR A 94 10.98 16.36 7.70
C THR A 94 11.09 17.53 6.73
N GLY A 95 11.70 18.64 7.15
CA GLY A 95 11.96 19.82 6.33
C GLY A 95 10.98 20.96 6.61
N GLU A 96 11.21 22.11 5.96
CA GLU A 96 10.38 23.31 6.05
C GLU A 96 9.17 23.21 5.11
N ASN A 97 8.13 23.98 5.40
CA ASN A 97 6.99 24.08 4.52
C ASN A 97 7.39 24.77 3.21
N ILE A 98 6.92 24.23 2.10
CA ILE A 98 7.11 24.76 0.77
C ILE A 98 5.78 25.29 0.21
N ASP A 99 5.88 26.16 -0.79
CA ASP A 99 4.73 26.62 -1.56
C ASP A 99 4.47 25.73 -2.80
N GLU A 100 3.39 26.03 -3.51
CA GLU A 100 2.99 25.27 -4.70
C GLU A 100 4.05 25.34 -5.82
N GLU A 101 4.74 26.46 -5.97
CA GLU A 101 5.76 26.61 -7.01
C GLU A 101 6.99 25.73 -6.71
N ALA A 102 7.43 25.72 -5.46
CA ALA A 102 8.48 24.80 -5.02
C ALA A 102 8.04 23.32 -5.15
N ALA A 103 6.78 23.00 -4.82
CA ALA A 103 6.23 21.67 -5.03
C ALA A 103 6.21 21.29 -6.52
N ARG A 104 5.86 22.18 -7.41
CA ARG A 104 5.93 22.00 -8.87
C ARG A 104 7.35 21.71 -9.35
N ASN A 105 8.34 22.37 -8.77
CA ASN A 105 9.76 22.08 -9.09
C ASN A 105 10.18 20.69 -8.58
N LYS A 106 9.64 20.23 -7.43
CA LYS A 106 9.82 18.85 -6.97
C LYS A 106 9.22 17.82 -7.93
N VAL A 107 8.07 18.11 -8.54
CA VAL A 107 7.50 17.27 -9.61
C VAL A 107 8.47 17.14 -10.79
N LYS A 108 9.05 18.25 -11.25
CA LYS A 108 10.03 18.24 -12.35
C LYS A 108 11.29 17.45 -12.02
N GLU A 109 11.80 17.62 -10.81
CA GLU A 109 12.97 16.88 -10.30
C GLU A 109 12.68 15.36 -10.23
N PHE A 110 11.48 14.99 -9.77
CA PHE A 110 11.12 13.59 -9.58
C PHE A 110 10.87 12.85 -10.89
N ILE A 111 10.06 13.42 -11.78
CA ILE A 111 9.67 12.80 -13.07
C ILE A 111 10.78 12.96 -14.10
N GLY A 112 11.47 14.10 -14.11
CA GLY A 112 12.39 14.55 -15.14
C GLY A 112 11.75 15.63 -16.02
N GLU A 113 12.28 16.85 -15.98
CA GLU A 113 11.73 18.01 -16.72
C GLU A 113 11.70 17.78 -18.25
N ASP A 114 12.66 17.02 -18.75
CA ASP A 114 12.76 16.64 -20.17
C ASP A 114 11.58 15.77 -20.65
N LYS A 115 10.97 14.99 -19.75
CA LYS A 115 9.81 14.12 -20.05
C LYS A 115 8.47 14.83 -19.99
N ILE A 116 8.40 15.97 -19.31
CA ILE A 116 7.15 16.67 -19.01
C ILE A 116 6.75 17.58 -20.17
N GLU A 117 5.50 17.46 -20.63
CA GLU A 117 4.85 18.39 -21.55
C GLU A 117 4.16 19.52 -20.78
N GLU A 118 3.36 19.17 -19.76
CA GLU A 118 2.58 20.12 -18.97
C GLU A 118 2.39 19.62 -17.52
N ILE A 119 2.40 20.53 -16.54
CA ILE A 119 2.01 20.28 -15.15
C ILE A 119 0.80 21.14 -14.81
N ILE A 120 -0.30 20.50 -14.45
CA ILE A 120 -1.56 21.15 -14.05
C ILE A 120 -1.70 21.00 -12.54
N SER A 121 -1.92 22.11 -11.82
CA SER A 121 -2.23 22.06 -10.39
C SER A 121 -3.68 21.63 -10.18
N ASN A 122 -3.88 20.68 -9.28
CA ASN A 122 -5.20 20.27 -8.80
C ASN A 122 -5.53 20.88 -7.43
N GLY A 123 -4.62 21.73 -6.91
CA GLY A 123 -4.78 22.39 -5.63
C GLY A 123 -4.07 21.70 -4.48
N LYS A 124 -4.52 21.95 -3.26
CA LYS A 124 -3.93 21.46 -2.02
C LYS A 124 -4.92 20.58 -1.27
N SER A 125 -4.50 19.36 -0.96
CA SER A 125 -5.27 18.40 -0.16
C SER A 125 -5.02 18.64 1.33
N GLU A 126 -5.94 19.36 2.01
CA GLU A 126 -5.79 19.73 3.42
C GLU A 126 -6.45 18.76 4.40
N ASN A 127 -7.42 17.95 3.93
CA ASN A 127 -8.17 17.00 4.76
C ASN A 127 -7.59 15.60 4.73
N THR A 128 -6.31 15.46 4.36
CA THR A 128 -5.58 14.22 4.27
C THR A 128 -4.61 14.06 5.45
N ASP A 129 -4.12 12.85 5.64
CA ASP A 129 -3.15 12.54 6.69
C ASP A 129 -1.84 13.34 6.50
N ILE A 130 -1.37 13.49 5.27
CA ILE A 130 -0.24 14.35 4.91
C ILE A 130 -0.77 15.44 3.99
N ILE A 131 -0.66 16.70 4.41
CA ILE A 131 -1.03 17.86 3.59
C ILE A 131 -0.11 17.91 2.38
N ALA A 132 -0.67 17.97 1.17
CA ALA A 132 0.08 17.90 -0.08
C ALA A 132 -0.49 18.83 -1.15
N TYR A 133 0.36 19.20 -2.10
CA TYR A 133 -0.02 19.79 -3.37
C TYR A 133 -0.16 18.69 -4.41
N ASP A 134 -1.29 18.65 -5.11
CA ASP A 134 -1.62 17.63 -6.08
C ASP A 134 -1.48 18.16 -7.51
N PHE A 135 -0.88 17.35 -8.37
CA PHE A 135 -0.63 17.73 -9.76
C PHE A 135 -1.02 16.59 -10.71
N THR A 136 -1.54 17.00 -11.87
CA THR A 136 -1.66 16.16 -13.05
C THR A 136 -0.54 16.51 -14.02
N VAL A 137 0.21 15.52 -14.46
CA VAL A 137 1.36 15.69 -15.36
C VAL A 137 1.06 15.00 -16.68
N LYS A 138 1.17 15.76 -17.78
CA LYS A 138 1.17 15.22 -19.15
C LYS A 138 2.60 14.96 -19.58
N LEU A 139 2.85 13.77 -20.14
CA LEU A 139 4.16 13.35 -20.62
C LEU A 139 4.26 13.56 -22.14
N LYS A 140 5.45 13.95 -22.62
CA LYS A 140 5.68 14.22 -24.05
C LYS A 140 5.51 12.97 -24.92
N GLU A 141 5.93 11.81 -24.41
CA GLU A 141 5.93 10.55 -25.16
C GLU A 141 4.59 9.82 -25.10
N ASP A 142 3.74 10.14 -24.13
CA ASP A 142 2.41 9.54 -23.99
C ASP A 142 1.34 10.61 -23.78
N LYS A 143 0.65 10.94 -24.88
CA LYS A 143 -0.40 11.98 -24.89
C LYS A 143 -1.76 11.46 -24.38
N ASN A 144 -1.93 10.16 -24.29
CA ASN A 144 -3.20 9.54 -23.92
C ASN A 144 -3.33 9.36 -22.41
N ASN A 145 -2.22 9.13 -21.72
CA ASN A 145 -2.19 8.88 -20.29
C ASN A 145 -1.55 10.04 -19.53
N LYS A 146 -1.85 10.11 -18.26
CA LYS A 146 -1.38 11.16 -17.36
C LYS A 146 -0.78 10.53 -16.12
N ALA A 147 0.21 11.19 -15.55
CA ALA A 147 0.67 10.88 -14.21
C ALA A 147 0.02 11.84 -13.20
N TYR A 148 -0.37 11.29 -12.05
CA TYR A 148 -0.85 12.04 -10.90
C TYR A 148 0.22 11.98 -9.83
N ILE A 149 0.54 13.12 -9.20
CA ILE A 149 1.59 13.19 -8.20
C ILE A 149 1.22 14.16 -7.08
N SER A 150 1.44 13.72 -5.84
CA SER A 150 1.22 14.50 -4.62
C SER A 150 2.56 14.79 -3.96
N ILE A 151 2.83 16.06 -3.71
CA ILE A 151 4.03 16.55 -3.04
C ILE A 151 3.65 17.15 -1.68
N SER A 152 4.22 16.65 -0.60
CA SER A 152 3.93 17.16 0.73
C SER A 152 4.27 18.65 0.87
N GLU A 153 3.41 19.41 1.57
CA GLU A 153 3.72 20.79 1.95
C GLU A 153 4.97 20.85 2.81
N LYS A 154 5.09 19.95 3.79
CA LYS A 154 6.28 19.89 4.64
C LYS A 154 7.37 19.06 3.94
N GLY A 155 8.50 19.72 3.67
CA GLY A 155 9.72 19.12 3.12
C GLY A 155 9.68 18.82 1.62
N GLY A 156 8.54 18.92 0.93
CA GLY A 156 8.46 18.66 -0.50
C GLY A 156 8.72 17.21 -0.89
N HIS A 157 8.29 16.26 -0.06
CA HIS A 157 8.42 14.83 -0.32
C HIS A 157 7.34 14.35 -1.29
N VAL A 158 7.67 13.42 -2.17
CA VAL A 158 6.67 12.71 -2.96
C VAL A 158 5.91 11.78 -2.03
N VAL A 159 4.61 12.03 -1.86
CA VAL A 159 3.70 11.19 -1.04
C VAL A 159 3.13 10.05 -1.86
N PHE A 160 2.78 10.36 -3.08
CA PHE A 160 2.15 9.45 -4.02
C PHE A 160 2.46 9.86 -5.46
N MET A 161 2.62 8.89 -6.32
CA MET A 161 2.58 9.07 -7.78
C MET A 161 1.92 7.85 -8.40
N ASN A 162 1.10 8.06 -9.42
CA ASN A 162 0.56 7.00 -10.25
C ASN A 162 0.49 7.46 -11.71
N TYR A 163 1.09 6.69 -12.59
CA TYR A 163 1.06 6.87 -14.02
C TYR A 163 0.23 5.75 -14.65
N ASN A 164 -0.92 6.13 -15.18
CA ASN A 164 -1.90 5.20 -15.71
C ASN A 164 -1.63 4.92 -17.20
N ARG A 165 -0.62 4.13 -17.51
CA ARG A 165 -0.47 3.58 -18.84
C ARG A 165 -0.81 2.09 -18.88
N ASP A 166 -1.31 1.63 -20.00
CA ASP A 166 -1.56 0.21 -20.23
C ASP A 166 -0.24 -0.56 -20.36
N VAL A 167 -0.20 -1.74 -19.76
CA VAL A 167 0.89 -2.70 -19.90
C VAL A 167 0.36 -3.91 -20.64
N ASN A 168 0.77 -4.08 -21.90
CA ASN A 168 0.19 -5.08 -22.81
C ASN A 168 1.03 -6.36 -22.95
N ALA A 169 2.20 -6.41 -22.32
CA ALA A 169 3.10 -7.56 -22.39
C ALA A 169 3.83 -7.77 -21.05
N GLU A 170 4.24 -9.00 -20.80
CA GLU A 170 5.11 -9.35 -19.68
C GLU A 170 6.41 -9.91 -20.26
N THR A 171 7.44 -9.08 -20.33
CA THR A 171 8.74 -9.43 -20.91
C THR A 171 9.83 -9.59 -19.87
N ILE A 172 9.59 -9.10 -18.65
CA ILE A 172 10.52 -9.23 -17.53
C ILE A 172 9.85 -10.01 -16.38
N THR A 173 10.69 -10.69 -15.59
CA THR A 173 10.21 -11.41 -14.42
C THR A 173 10.01 -10.49 -13.22
N GLN A 174 9.31 -10.98 -12.18
CA GLN A 174 9.11 -10.24 -10.93
C GLN A 174 10.45 -9.91 -10.25
N GLU A 175 11.41 -10.83 -10.24
CA GLU A 175 12.75 -10.61 -9.68
C GLU A 175 13.47 -9.46 -10.41
N LYS A 176 13.31 -9.40 -11.74
CA LYS A 176 13.88 -8.29 -12.51
C LYS A 176 13.18 -6.97 -12.25
N ALA A 177 11.86 -7.00 -12.05
CA ALA A 177 11.09 -5.82 -11.65
C ALA A 177 11.52 -5.33 -10.24
N ASP A 178 11.82 -6.24 -9.31
CA ASP A 178 12.38 -5.89 -7.99
C ASP A 178 13.75 -5.20 -8.11
N GLU A 179 14.65 -5.68 -8.98
CA GLU A 179 15.92 -5.00 -9.23
C GLU A 179 15.71 -3.56 -9.73
N PHE A 180 14.78 -3.34 -10.66
CA PHE A 180 14.43 -2.00 -11.14
C PHE A 180 13.83 -1.14 -10.02
N GLY A 181 12.94 -1.70 -9.21
CA GLY A 181 12.34 -1.02 -8.07
C GLY A 181 13.36 -0.60 -7.03
N LYS A 182 14.26 -1.47 -6.62
CA LYS A 182 15.36 -1.15 -5.68
C LYS A 182 16.28 -0.07 -6.23
N LYS A 183 16.64 -0.18 -7.52
CA LYS A 183 17.43 0.87 -8.16
C LYS A 183 16.72 2.22 -8.15
N PHE A 184 15.44 2.23 -8.52
CA PHE A 184 14.62 3.45 -8.52
C PHE A 184 14.56 4.08 -7.12
N LEU A 185 14.27 3.29 -6.08
CA LEU A 185 14.22 3.76 -4.70
C LEU A 185 15.54 4.40 -4.28
N LYS A 186 16.65 3.73 -4.55
CA LYS A 186 17.99 4.26 -4.27
C LYS A 186 18.26 5.56 -5.03
N ASP A 187 17.93 5.63 -6.33
CA ASP A 187 18.12 6.84 -7.15
C ASP A 187 17.24 8.01 -6.64
N LYS A 188 16.14 7.71 -5.92
CA LYS A 188 15.25 8.71 -5.28
C LYS A 188 15.58 8.99 -3.80
N GLY A 189 16.68 8.43 -3.28
CA GLY A 189 17.16 8.69 -1.92
C GLY A 189 16.54 7.78 -0.84
N PHE A 190 15.87 6.71 -1.24
CA PHE A 190 15.39 5.68 -0.32
C PHE A 190 16.36 4.50 -0.31
N ASP A 191 17.37 4.58 0.54
CA ASP A 191 18.37 3.52 0.72
C ASP A 191 17.85 2.40 1.62
N ASN A 192 18.48 1.23 1.56
CA ASN A 192 18.23 0.08 2.44
C ASN A 192 16.78 -0.42 2.43
N MET A 193 16.12 -0.34 1.28
CA MET A 193 14.76 -0.86 1.12
C MET A 193 14.79 -2.32 0.68
N LYS A 194 14.12 -3.18 1.45
CA LYS A 194 14.03 -4.63 1.26
C LYS A 194 12.64 -5.03 0.81
N GLU A 195 12.54 -5.81 -0.26
CA GLU A 195 11.28 -6.43 -0.68
C GLU A 195 10.71 -7.32 0.43
N THR A 196 9.42 -7.19 0.68
CA THR A 196 8.69 -8.02 1.66
C THR A 196 7.65 -8.91 1.00
N TYR A 197 6.73 -8.33 0.24
CA TYR A 197 5.71 -9.06 -0.51
C TYR A 197 5.29 -8.29 -1.76
N TYR A 198 4.67 -9.00 -2.71
CA TYR A 198 4.24 -8.41 -3.98
C TYR A 198 2.92 -8.99 -4.46
N LEU A 199 2.25 -8.22 -5.29
CA LEU A 199 1.07 -8.65 -6.04
C LEU A 199 1.27 -8.30 -7.52
N LYS A 200 1.01 -9.27 -8.38
CA LYS A 200 1.07 -9.12 -9.84
C LYS A 200 -0.34 -9.13 -10.41
N GLU A 201 -0.67 -8.08 -11.17
CA GLU A 201 -1.96 -7.96 -11.84
C GLU A 201 -1.81 -7.17 -13.13
N SER A 202 -2.41 -7.68 -14.22
CA SER A 202 -2.49 -6.98 -15.51
C SER A 202 -1.14 -6.46 -16.06
N GLY A 203 -0.08 -7.28 -15.95
CA GLY A 203 1.25 -6.92 -16.42
C GLY A 203 2.01 -5.93 -15.54
N ILE A 204 1.48 -5.61 -14.37
CA ILE A 204 2.10 -4.74 -13.37
C ILE A 204 2.37 -5.56 -12.12
N VAL A 205 3.53 -5.36 -11.50
CA VAL A 205 3.81 -5.88 -10.17
C VAL A 205 3.84 -4.73 -9.16
N THR A 206 3.01 -4.83 -8.13
CA THR A 206 3.05 -3.96 -6.96
C THR A 206 3.92 -4.62 -5.90
N ILE A 207 5.02 -3.99 -5.54
CA ILE A 207 6.00 -4.50 -4.59
C ILE A 207 6.01 -3.62 -3.35
N ASN A 208 5.94 -4.23 -2.18
CA ASN A 208 6.11 -3.56 -0.90
C ASN A 208 7.55 -3.70 -0.44
N TYR A 209 8.14 -2.57 -0.06
CA TYR A 209 9.49 -2.48 0.48
C TYR A 209 9.42 -1.97 1.91
N ALA A 210 10.13 -2.65 2.81
CA ALA A 210 10.35 -2.20 4.18
C ALA A 210 11.79 -1.69 4.33
N TYR A 211 11.99 -0.67 5.16
CA TYR A 211 13.34 -0.21 5.49
C TYR A 211 14.09 -1.25 6.31
N GLU A 212 15.36 -1.44 6.04
CA GLU A 212 16.24 -2.32 6.80
C GLU A 212 17.34 -1.50 7.49
N GLN A 213 17.43 -1.59 8.81
CA GLN A 213 18.46 -0.97 9.62
C GLN A 213 19.22 -2.05 10.40
N ASP A 214 20.53 -2.10 10.23
CA ASP A 214 21.41 -3.05 10.93
C ASP A 214 20.98 -4.52 10.83
N GLY A 215 20.42 -4.91 9.66
CA GLY A 215 19.90 -6.25 9.41
C GLY A 215 18.54 -6.55 10.06
N VAL A 216 17.85 -5.54 10.58
CA VAL A 216 16.50 -5.62 11.14
C VAL A 216 15.51 -5.00 10.15
N THR A 217 14.51 -5.78 9.71
CA THR A 217 13.45 -5.30 8.82
C THR A 217 12.43 -4.49 9.63
N ILE A 218 12.12 -3.27 9.18
CA ILE A 218 11.22 -2.35 9.90
C ILE A 218 9.91 -2.21 9.13
N TYR A 219 8.90 -2.92 9.53
CA TYR A 219 7.60 -2.99 8.85
C TYR A 219 6.73 -1.73 9.01
N SER A 220 7.14 -0.80 9.86
CA SER A 220 6.51 0.52 9.95
C SER A 220 6.88 1.43 8.79
N ASP A 221 8.08 1.25 8.21
CA ASP A 221 8.65 2.15 7.22
C ASP A 221 8.47 1.56 5.82
N LEU A 222 7.22 1.54 5.34
CA LEU A 222 6.86 0.93 4.08
C LEU A 222 6.81 1.92 2.93
N ILE A 223 7.31 1.49 1.78
CA ILE A 223 7.11 2.11 0.46
C ILE A 223 6.54 1.06 -0.48
N LYS A 224 5.54 1.43 -1.27
CA LYS A 224 4.99 0.59 -2.33
C LYS A 224 5.41 1.13 -3.69
N LEU A 225 5.81 0.25 -4.57
CA LEU A 225 6.08 0.57 -5.98
C LEU A 225 5.19 -0.25 -6.89
N LYS A 226 4.74 0.37 -7.98
CA LYS A 226 4.20 -0.30 -9.17
C LYS A 226 5.27 -0.33 -10.25
N VAL A 227 5.59 -1.50 -10.74
CA VAL A 227 6.57 -1.69 -11.81
C VAL A 227 5.91 -2.42 -12.97
N ALA A 228 6.06 -1.86 -14.16
CA ALA A 228 5.55 -2.46 -15.38
C ALA A 228 6.41 -3.65 -15.82
N LEU A 229 5.77 -4.76 -16.16
CA LEU A 229 6.47 -5.99 -16.57
C LEU A 229 6.84 -6.03 -18.06
N ASP A 230 6.48 -5.01 -18.83
CA ASP A 230 6.92 -4.89 -20.23
C ASP A 230 8.32 -4.28 -20.36
N ASN A 231 8.71 -3.35 -19.49
CA ASN A 231 9.96 -2.60 -19.63
C ASN A 231 10.66 -2.25 -18.31
N GLY A 232 10.06 -2.55 -17.14
CA GLY A 232 10.61 -2.23 -15.82
C GLY A 232 10.41 -0.78 -15.38
N GLU A 233 9.58 -0.01 -16.08
CA GLU A 233 9.25 1.35 -15.69
C GLU A 233 8.45 1.38 -14.39
N VAL A 234 8.82 2.30 -13.48
CA VAL A 234 8.05 2.53 -12.26
C VAL A 234 6.84 3.40 -12.58
N LEU A 235 5.66 2.80 -12.53
CA LEU A 235 4.38 3.46 -12.80
C LEU A 235 3.75 4.10 -11.56
N GLY A 236 4.20 3.73 -10.38
CA GLY A 236 3.63 4.28 -9.15
C GLY A 236 4.54 4.15 -7.95
N ILE A 237 4.40 5.07 -7.02
CA ILE A 237 5.03 5.04 -5.70
C ILE A 237 4.07 5.57 -4.65
N GLU A 238 4.04 4.92 -3.50
CA GLU A 238 3.39 5.41 -2.28
C GLU A 238 4.38 5.34 -1.13
N THR A 239 4.68 6.50 -0.53
CA THR A 239 5.67 6.63 0.55
C THR A 239 5.04 6.95 1.90
N LYS A 240 3.71 6.95 1.99
CA LYS A 240 2.98 7.39 3.18
C LYS A 240 3.42 6.65 4.45
N GLY A 241 3.60 5.34 4.38
CA GLY A 241 4.09 4.54 5.52
C GLY A 241 5.46 5.03 6.00
N TYR A 242 6.39 5.19 5.07
CA TYR A 242 7.73 5.70 5.35
C TYR A 242 7.69 7.12 5.92
N LEU A 243 6.97 8.05 5.31
CA LEU A 243 6.89 9.44 5.78
C LEU A 243 6.23 9.56 7.16
N ASN A 244 5.34 8.66 7.52
CA ASN A 244 4.70 8.66 8.83
C ASN A 244 5.60 8.11 9.92
N SER A 245 6.52 7.18 9.63
CA SER A 245 7.13 6.33 10.65
C SER A 245 8.64 6.37 10.67
N HIS A 246 9.27 6.72 9.54
CA HIS A 246 10.71 6.58 9.38
C HIS A 246 11.50 7.50 10.33
N GLU A 247 12.36 6.88 11.11
CA GLU A 247 13.41 7.50 11.90
C GLU A 247 14.54 6.48 12.09
N GLU A 248 15.74 6.98 12.36
CA GLU A 248 16.83 6.13 12.85
C GLU A 248 16.49 5.63 14.24
N ARG A 249 16.44 4.31 14.41
CA ARG A 249 16.06 3.68 15.68
C ARG A 249 17.29 3.24 16.48
N ASN A 250 17.25 3.44 17.78
CA ASN A 250 18.18 2.78 18.67
C ASN A 250 17.71 1.34 18.93
N ILE A 251 18.06 0.43 18.01
CA ILE A 251 17.63 -0.97 18.08
C ILE A 251 18.37 -1.68 19.23
N GLN A 252 17.64 -2.04 20.27
CA GLN A 252 18.18 -2.77 21.42
C GLN A 252 18.52 -4.21 21.01
N GLN A 253 19.49 -4.80 21.66
CA GLN A 253 19.76 -6.22 21.50
C GLN A 253 18.57 -7.06 22.00
N ALA A 254 18.28 -8.13 21.28
CA ALA A 254 17.30 -9.12 21.72
C ALA A 254 17.67 -9.66 23.08
N LYS A 255 16.74 -9.65 24.05
CA LYS A 255 16.97 -10.19 25.40
C LYS A 255 16.93 -11.71 25.46
N ILE A 256 16.18 -12.31 24.52
CA ILE A 256 16.14 -13.76 24.34
C ILE A 256 16.86 -14.14 23.03
N SER A 257 17.52 -15.29 23.07
CA SER A 257 18.15 -15.79 21.87
C SER A 257 17.12 -16.30 20.86
N LYS A 258 17.53 -16.45 19.64
CA LYS A 258 16.72 -17.04 18.57
C LYS A 258 16.25 -18.46 18.93
N GLU A 259 17.14 -19.25 19.54
CA GLU A 259 16.85 -20.60 19.98
C GLU A 259 15.75 -20.62 21.06
N GLN A 260 15.83 -19.71 22.05
CA GLN A 260 14.78 -19.55 23.04
C GLN A 260 13.45 -19.10 22.43
N ALA A 261 13.48 -18.23 21.43
CA ALA A 261 12.27 -17.83 20.70
C ALA A 261 11.62 -19.01 19.97
N LYS A 262 12.43 -19.92 19.38
CA LYS A 262 11.94 -21.14 18.70
C LYS A 262 11.19 -22.09 19.64
N GLU A 263 11.53 -22.14 20.91
CA GLU A 263 10.83 -22.98 21.89
C GLU A 263 9.34 -22.62 22.06
N ASN A 264 8.98 -21.39 21.67
CA ASN A 264 7.60 -20.89 21.75
C ASN A 264 6.81 -21.05 20.43
N LEU A 265 7.44 -21.58 19.39
CA LEU A 265 6.77 -21.83 18.12
C LEU A 265 5.96 -23.13 18.15
N ASN A 266 4.97 -23.24 17.28
CA ASN A 266 4.29 -24.49 17.02
C ASN A 266 5.32 -25.57 16.60
N PRO A 267 5.41 -26.73 17.30
CA PRO A 267 6.39 -27.77 16.97
C PRO A 267 6.25 -28.35 15.57
N LYS A 268 5.10 -28.14 14.90
CA LYS A 268 4.89 -28.55 13.50
C LYS A 268 5.41 -27.55 12.49
N LEU A 269 5.80 -26.34 12.90
CA LEU A 269 6.30 -25.32 12.00
C LEU A 269 7.67 -25.72 11.45
N GLN A 270 7.72 -25.99 10.16
CA GLN A 270 8.96 -26.22 9.43
C GLN A 270 9.55 -24.86 9.05
N ILE A 271 10.55 -24.41 9.82
CA ILE A 271 11.14 -23.07 9.65
C ILE A 271 11.97 -23.04 8.36
N GLU A 272 11.68 -22.08 7.49
CA GLU A 272 12.41 -21.83 6.23
C GLU A 272 13.41 -20.68 6.37
N SER A 273 13.03 -19.63 7.09
CA SER A 273 13.92 -18.50 7.36
C SER A 273 13.62 -17.85 8.71
N GLU A 274 14.62 -17.12 9.22
CA GLU A 274 14.57 -16.47 10.51
C GLU A 274 15.36 -15.17 10.47
N ALA A 275 14.79 -14.10 11.01
CA ALA A 275 15.38 -12.76 11.03
C ALA A 275 14.90 -11.95 12.24
N LEU A 276 15.51 -10.81 12.50
CA LEU A 276 14.93 -9.80 13.37
C LEU A 276 14.07 -8.84 12.57
N ALA A 277 12.94 -8.45 13.15
CA ALA A 277 12.05 -7.47 12.58
C ALA A 277 11.48 -6.55 13.66
N ILE A 278 11.19 -5.31 13.28
CA ILE A 278 10.36 -4.40 14.06
C ILE A 278 8.98 -4.37 13.42
N ILE A 279 7.96 -4.76 14.19
CA ILE A 279 6.57 -4.74 13.74
C ILE A 279 5.77 -3.67 14.48
N PRO A 280 4.86 -2.96 13.80
CA PRO A 280 3.91 -2.08 14.46
C PRO A 280 2.83 -2.92 15.15
N THR A 281 2.37 -2.46 16.31
CA THR A 281 1.28 -3.08 17.04
C THR A 281 -0.02 -2.29 16.85
N LYS A 282 -1.17 -2.91 17.13
CA LYS A 282 -2.48 -2.25 17.16
C LYS A 282 -2.54 -1.04 18.12
N TRP A 283 -1.60 -0.93 19.04
CA TRP A 283 -1.47 0.19 19.96
C TRP A 283 -0.57 1.31 19.45
N ARG A 284 -0.15 1.25 18.18
CA ARG A 284 0.76 2.23 17.55
C ARG A 284 2.12 2.33 18.24
N THR A 285 2.59 1.23 18.79
CA THR A 285 3.94 1.06 19.29
C THR A 285 4.65 0.04 18.43
N GLU A 286 5.96 0.06 18.45
CA GLU A 286 6.79 -0.92 17.76
C GLU A 286 7.29 -1.99 18.72
N ARG A 287 7.50 -3.20 18.20
CA ARG A 287 8.08 -4.33 18.93
C ARG A 287 9.20 -4.95 18.11
N LEU A 288 10.35 -5.13 18.75
CA LEU A 288 11.42 -5.96 18.19
C LEU A 288 11.03 -7.43 18.38
N CYS A 289 10.98 -8.16 17.28
CA CYS A 289 10.58 -9.56 17.25
C CYS A 289 11.59 -10.41 16.51
N TRP A 290 11.68 -11.67 16.88
CA TRP A 290 12.17 -12.72 16.00
C TRP A 290 11.04 -13.06 15.01
N GLU A 291 11.31 -12.89 13.74
CA GLU A 291 10.44 -13.29 12.64
C GLU A 291 10.84 -14.69 12.17
N PHE A 292 9.89 -15.59 12.14
CA PHE A 292 10.06 -16.95 11.62
C PHE A 292 9.11 -17.15 10.45
N LYS A 293 9.66 -17.36 9.26
CA LYS A 293 8.89 -17.86 8.12
C LYS A 293 8.97 -19.37 8.11
N GLY A 294 7.84 -20.02 7.94
CA GLY A 294 7.81 -21.48 7.88
C GLY A 294 6.45 -22.00 7.44
N LYS A 295 6.36 -23.33 7.37
CA LYS A 295 5.20 -24.04 6.86
C LYS A 295 4.64 -25.02 7.90
N VAL A 296 3.33 -25.06 8.02
CA VAL A 296 2.59 -26.12 8.73
C VAL A 296 1.65 -26.78 7.73
N ASP A 297 1.82 -28.06 7.50
CA ASP A 297 1.20 -28.80 6.41
C ASP A 297 1.44 -28.08 5.05
N ASP A 298 0.42 -27.62 4.35
CA ASP A 298 0.55 -26.91 3.07
C ASP A 298 0.37 -25.38 3.21
N THR A 299 0.36 -24.84 4.43
CA THR A 299 0.14 -23.42 4.68
C THR A 299 1.42 -22.74 5.19
N ASP A 300 1.78 -21.64 4.54
CA ASP A 300 2.93 -20.80 4.90
C ASP A 300 2.54 -19.75 5.95
N PHE A 301 3.42 -19.48 6.90
CA PHE A 301 3.21 -18.55 7.99
C PHE A 301 4.43 -17.64 8.21
N LEU A 302 4.15 -16.42 8.69
CA LEU A 302 5.11 -15.57 9.39
C LEU A 302 4.69 -15.51 10.87
N VAL A 303 5.58 -15.88 11.76
CA VAL A 303 5.34 -15.86 13.21
C VAL A 303 6.30 -14.90 13.85
N TYR A 304 5.78 -13.97 14.63
CA TYR A 304 6.54 -12.95 15.33
C TYR A 304 6.60 -13.22 16.82
N ILE A 305 7.79 -13.52 17.33
CA ILE A 305 8.06 -13.74 18.77
C ILE A 305 8.78 -12.53 19.32
N ASN A 306 8.20 -11.89 20.33
CA ASN A 306 8.79 -10.73 21.00
C ASN A 306 10.20 -11.04 21.48
N ALA A 307 11.18 -10.28 21.01
CA ALA A 307 12.61 -10.51 21.29
C ALA A 307 13.01 -10.12 22.72
N GLU A 308 12.12 -9.52 23.50
CA GLU A 308 12.31 -9.20 24.90
C GLU A 308 11.66 -10.22 25.83
N THR A 309 10.42 -10.64 25.54
CA THR A 309 9.58 -11.42 26.46
C THR A 309 9.44 -12.89 26.06
N GLY A 310 9.75 -13.25 24.81
CA GLY A 310 9.53 -14.58 24.27
C GLY A 310 8.08 -14.88 23.92
N LYS A 311 7.16 -13.95 24.09
CA LYS A 311 5.74 -14.16 23.78
C LYS A 311 5.49 -13.97 22.28
N GLU A 312 4.53 -14.71 21.76
CA GLU A 312 4.00 -14.50 20.43
C GLU A 312 3.29 -13.13 20.38
N GLU A 313 3.68 -12.29 19.41
CA GLU A 313 3.08 -10.97 19.19
C GLU A 313 2.08 -11.01 18.03
N ASP A 314 2.40 -11.75 16.96
CA ASP A 314 1.54 -11.85 15.80
C ASP A 314 1.84 -13.09 14.97
N ILE A 315 0.82 -13.55 14.22
CA ILE A 315 0.93 -14.62 13.23
C ILE A 315 0.21 -14.18 11.97
N LEU A 316 0.93 -14.19 10.85
CA LEU A 316 0.36 -13.92 9.54
C LEU A 316 0.35 -15.18 8.70
N VAL A 317 -0.75 -15.43 8.03
CA VAL A 317 -0.84 -16.46 7.00
C VAL A 317 -0.31 -15.90 5.69
N ILE A 318 0.61 -16.61 5.05
CA ILE A 318 1.09 -16.27 3.71
C ILE A 318 0.23 -17.03 2.70
N VAL A 319 -0.47 -16.29 1.87
CA VAL A 319 -1.25 -16.86 0.77
C VAL A 319 -0.48 -16.68 -0.53
N ASN A 320 0.12 -17.77 -0.99
CA ASN A 320 0.79 -17.78 -2.29
C ASN A 320 -0.24 -18.03 -3.39
N THR A 321 -0.35 -17.08 -4.31
CA THR A 321 -1.22 -17.16 -5.49
C THR A 321 -0.38 -17.11 -6.75
N PRO A 322 -0.90 -17.52 -7.92
CA PRO A 322 -0.22 -17.32 -9.19
C PRO A 322 0.14 -15.84 -9.47
N ASN A 323 -0.54 -14.92 -8.80
CA ASN A 323 -0.39 -13.48 -8.99
C ASN A 323 0.47 -12.82 -7.90
N GLY A 324 0.94 -13.55 -6.89
CA GLY A 324 1.78 -12.96 -5.85
C GLY A 324 1.59 -13.57 -4.47
N THR A 325 2.31 -13.01 -3.52
CA THR A 325 2.32 -13.42 -2.11
C THR A 325 1.59 -12.38 -1.28
N LEU A 326 0.51 -12.76 -0.63
CA LEU A 326 -0.30 -11.95 0.26
C LEU A 326 -0.12 -12.41 1.71
N THR A 327 -0.27 -11.50 2.68
CA THR A 327 -0.26 -11.81 4.11
C THR A 327 -1.55 -11.32 4.77
N HIS A 328 -2.11 -12.14 5.66
CA HIS A 328 -3.28 -11.82 6.49
C HIS A 328 -2.97 -12.00 7.95
#